data_4413814658631a53fbaa78af2ca4b395
#
_entry.id   4413814658631a53fbaa78af2ca4b395
#
_cell.length_a   1.000
_cell.length_b   1.000
_cell.length_c   1.000
_cell.angle_alpha   90.00
_cell.angle_beta   90.00
_cell.angle_gamma   90.00
#
_symmetry.space_group_name_H-M   'P 1'
#
loop_
_entity.id
_entity.type
_entity.pdbx_description
1 polymer ?
#
loop_
_entity_poly.entity_id
_entity_poly.type
_entity_poly.pdbx_seq_one_letter_code
_entity_poly.pdbx_strand_id
1 'polypeptide(L)'
;MVSLNTNVSAMVAQRHLSTAASQVAETQKNLSSGFRINSASDDAAGMQIANTLHVQTRGLDVALTNAHSAYAVAETAEGALEEGSEILQRLRSLSLQAANGSNSDDDRQSLQLEVVVLKGEVERIARTTTFAGKNLFDGSYGSKSFHLGANSNSISLQLKNMRTHVPEMGGYHYLASESVDDDWQVDKESRQLSFTFRDSEGDDQSIKISLKPGDSLEEVATYINSQQNVVESSVTDDRRLQFYVANRHAPDGLNISGSLEGELDFEPQGQVTLDELDISSVGGAQLAIAVVDTAIQYLDSHRSEIGSFQNRVEGTMDNLQSINRNVTESKGRIWDTDFAKASTALVKSQVLQQATSALLAQAKQAPGSAIGLLS
;
A
#
# COMPACT_ATOMS: atom_id res chain seq x y z
N MET A 1 -25.04 12.33 81.51
CA MET A 1 -26.50 12.54 81.66
C MET A 1 -27.17 11.61 80.62
N VAL A 2 -28.02 10.71 81.07
CA VAL A 2 -28.86 9.88 80.22
C VAL A 2 -30.12 10.67 79.93
N SER A 3 -30.21 11.21 78.66
CA SER A 3 -31.41 11.89 78.22
C SER A 3 -32.43 10.85 77.76
N LEU A 4 -33.59 10.81 78.40
CA LEU A 4 -34.71 9.91 78.10
C LEU A 4 -35.41 10.28 76.76
N ASN A 5 -35.51 11.59 76.43
CA ASN A 5 -36.17 12.03 75.23
C ASN A 5 -35.28 12.11 74.00
N THR A 6 -33.96 12.11 74.15
CA THR A 6 -33.01 12.21 73.06
C THR A 6 -31.95 11.10 73.20
N ASN A 7 -32.12 10.01 72.44
CA ASN A 7 -31.17 8.88 72.43
C ASN A 7 -30.01 9.13 71.45
N VAL A 8 -28.99 9.84 71.96
CA VAL A 8 -27.80 10.20 71.11
C VAL A 8 -27.07 8.96 70.61
N SER A 9 -27.00 7.87 71.39
CA SER A 9 -26.35 6.61 71.01
C SER A 9 -27.09 5.97 69.83
N ALA A 10 -28.45 5.98 69.84
CA ALA A 10 -29.22 5.45 68.73
C ALA A 10 -29.06 6.31 67.46
N MET A 11 -28.97 7.65 67.58
CA MET A 11 -28.74 8.57 66.44
C MET A 11 -27.36 8.35 65.81
N VAL A 12 -26.30 8.12 66.62
CA VAL A 12 -24.94 7.79 66.14
C VAL A 12 -24.93 6.43 65.45
N ALA A 13 -25.56 5.42 66.04
CA ALA A 13 -25.69 4.10 65.41
C ALA A 13 -26.46 4.15 64.09
N GLN A 14 -27.55 4.94 64.04
CA GLN A 14 -28.32 5.12 62.81
C GLN A 14 -27.50 5.79 61.68
N ARG A 15 -26.68 6.81 62.02
CA ARG A 15 -25.77 7.44 61.07
C ARG A 15 -24.73 6.45 60.52
N HIS A 16 -24.11 5.64 61.40
CA HIS A 16 -23.17 4.59 60.97
C HIS A 16 -23.84 3.53 60.09
N LEU A 17 -25.07 3.13 60.43
CA LEU A 17 -25.86 2.20 59.62
C LEU A 17 -26.14 2.81 58.19
N SER A 18 -26.56 4.07 58.13
CA SER A 18 -26.82 4.75 56.85
C SER A 18 -25.53 4.86 56.01
N THR A 19 -24.39 5.16 56.63
CA THR A 19 -23.09 5.22 55.91
C THR A 19 -22.67 3.84 55.43
N ALA A 20 -22.81 2.79 56.25
CA ALA A 20 -22.50 1.45 55.84
C ALA A 20 -23.41 0.95 54.67
N ALA A 21 -24.71 1.27 54.74
CA ALA A 21 -25.64 0.91 53.67
C ALA A 21 -25.32 1.64 52.33
N SER A 22 -24.95 2.94 52.38
CA SER A 22 -24.50 3.66 51.22
C SER A 22 -23.24 3.09 50.60
N GLN A 23 -22.25 2.68 51.44
CA GLN A 23 -21.01 2.02 50.95
C GLN A 23 -21.27 0.66 50.30
N VAL A 24 -22.22 -0.13 50.86
CA VAL A 24 -22.65 -1.40 50.23
C VAL A 24 -23.24 -1.14 48.85
N ALA A 25 -24.17 -0.17 48.75
CA ALA A 25 -24.82 0.13 47.48
C ALA A 25 -23.83 0.68 46.42
N GLU A 26 -22.90 1.53 46.81
CA GLU A 26 -21.84 2.05 45.93
C GLU A 26 -20.89 0.94 45.43
N THR A 27 -20.39 0.10 46.35
CA THR A 27 -19.49 -0.99 45.99
C THR A 27 -20.20 -2.03 45.14
N GLN A 28 -21.47 -2.30 45.38
CA GLN A 28 -22.30 -3.19 44.59
C GLN A 28 -22.53 -2.65 43.18
N LYS A 29 -22.73 -1.33 43.03
CA LYS A 29 -22.83 -0.63 41.76
C LYS A 29 -21.53 -0.79 40.95
N ASN A 30 -20.36 -0.58 41.59
CA ASN A 30 -19.04 -0.69 40.97
C ASN A 30 -18.74 -2.13 40.53
N LEU A 31 -19.07 -3.13 41.35
CA LEU A 31 -18.92 -4.54 41.01
C LEU A 31 -19.84 -4.98 39.89
N SER A 32 -21.09 -4.47 39.86
CA SER A 32 -22.10 -4.82 38.83
C SER A 32 -21.76 -4.20 37.49
N SER A 33 -21.21 -2.97 37.45
CA SER A 33 -20.83 -2.27 36.23
C SER A 33 -19.43 -2.68 35.74
N GLY A 34 -18.55 -3.14 36.63
CA GLY A 34 -17.15 -3.34 36.38
C GLY A 34 -16.33 -2.05 36.41
N PHE A 35 -16.97 -0.90 36.58
CA PHE A 35 -16.34 0.42 36.54
C PHE A 35 -16.28 1.09 37.91
N ARG A 36 -15.14 1.71 38.20
CA ARG A 36 -14.93 2.55 39.39
C ARG A 36 -15.63 3.89 39.27
N ILE A 37 -15.68 4.46 38.07
CA ILE A 37 -16.31 5.72 37.74
C ILE A 37 -17.56 5.43 36.92
N ASN A 38 -18.74 5.57 37.52
CA ASN A 38 -20.04 5.32 36.89
C ASN A 38 -20.81 6.62 36.56
N SER A 39 -20.46 7.72 37.24
CA SER A 39 -21.11 9.03 37.07
C SER A 39 -20.10 10.16 37.28
N ALA A 40 -20.42 11.35 36.76
CA ALA A 40 -19.58 12.52 36.94
C ALA A 40 -19.42 12.93 38.41
N SER A 41 -20.33 12.51 39.29
CA SER A 41 -20.24 12.74 40.75
C SER A 41 -19.19 11.87 41.42
N ASP A 42 -18.79 10.72 40.81
CA ASP A 42 -17.80 9.80 41.38
C ASP A 42 -16.40 10.41 41.19
N ASP A 43 -16.07 10.85 39.95
CA ASP A 43 -14.84 11.55 39.60
C ASP A 43 -15.00 12.25 38.23
N ALA A 44 -15.25 13.55 38.26
CA ALA A 44 -15.49 14.35 37.03
C ALA A 44 -14.23 14.41 36.11
N ALA A 45 -13.03 14.54 36.71
CA ALA A 45 -11.79 14.64 35.96
C ALA A 45 -11.42 13.29 35.32
N GLY A 46 -11.51 12.22 36.12
CA GLY A 46 -11.27 10.84 35.62
C GLY A 46 -12.25 10.45 34.52
N MET A 47 -13.54 10.83 34.66
CA MET A 47 -14.55 10.59 33.62
C MET A 47 -14.24 11.30 32.30
N GLN A 48 -13.82 12.57 32.37
CA GLN A 48 -13.43 13.32 31.17
C GLN A 48 -12.24 12.69 30.46
N ILE A 49 -11.19 12.30 31.21
CA ILE A 49 -10.01 11.63 30.64
C ILE A 49 -10.42 10.28 30.03
N ALA A 50 -11.20 9.48 30.77
CA ALA A 50 -11.65 8.17 30.30
C ALA A 50 -12.51 8.26 29.00
N ASN A 51 -13.37 9.28 28.89
CA ASN A 51 -14.14 9.54 27.67
C ASN A 51 -13.22 9.93 26.50
N THR A 52 -12.21 10.78 26.73
CA THR A 52 -11.22 11.13 25.72
C THR A 52 -10.46 9.89 25.22
N LEU A 53 -9.98 9.05 26.14
CA LEU A 53 -9.30 7.80 25.81
C LEU A 53 -10.23 6.82 25.08
N HIS A 54 -11.51 6.77 25.44
CA HIS A 54 -12.50 5.93 24.75
C HIS A 54 -12.73 6.38 23.30
N VAL A 55 -12.86 7.70 23.07
CA VAL A 55 -12.95 8.24 21.70
C VAL A 55 -11.68 7.92 20.91
N GLN A 56 -10.50 8.06 21.54
CA GLN A 56 -9.22 7.73 20.92
C GLN A 56 -9.13 6.24 20.57
N THR A 57 -9.52 5.33 21.45
CA THR A 57 -9.55 3.88 21.18
C THR A 57 -10.42 3.57 19.97
N ARG A 58 -11.64 4.12 19.92
CA ARG A 58 -12.53 3.96 18.75
C ARG A 58 -11.93 4.50 17.45
N GLY A 59 -11.26 5.65 17.52
CA GLY A 59 -10.55 6.21 16.37
C GLY A 59 -9.42 5.31 15.88
N LEU A 60 -8.68 4.69 16.79
CA LEU A 60 -7.62 3.73 16.49
C LEU A 60 -8.17 2.42 15.88
N ASP A 61 -9.30 1.93 16.35
CA ASP A 61 -9.96 0.73 15.80
C ASP A 61 -10.39 0.96 14.34
N VAL A 62 -10.96 2.14 14.06
CA VAL A 62 -11.31 2.54 12.68
C VAL A 62 -10.06 2.69 11.82
N ALA A 63 -9.00 3.30 12.36
CA ALA A 63 -7.74 3.45 11.64
C ALA A 63 -7.11 2.09 11.28
N LEU A 64 -7.15 1.11 12.20
CA LEU A 64 -6.71 -0.27 11.93
C LEU A 64 -7.57 -0.94 10.85
N THR A 65 -8.88 -0.77 10.88
CA THR A 65 -9.79 -1.29 9.83
C THR A 65 -9.46 -0.68 8.46
N ASN A 66 -9.21 0.63 8.41
CA ASN A 66 -8.79 1.32 7.18
C ASN A 66 -7.42 0.83 6.68
N ALA A 67 -6.47 0.57 7.60
CA ALA A 67 -5.16 0.03 7.27
C ALA A 67 -5.27 -1.37 6.65
N HIS A 68 -6.07 -2.25 7.23
CA HIS A 68 -6.35 -3.57 6.65
C HIS A 68 -7.00 -3.46 5.26
N SER A 69 -7.91 -2.52 5.06
CA SER A 69 -8.53 -2.29 3.76
C SER A 69 -7.51 -1.79 2.72
N ALA A 70 -6.61 -0.89 3.13
CA ALA A 70 -5.53 -0.40 2.27
C ALA A 70 -4.56 -1.52 1.88
N TYR A 71 -4.19 -2.37 2.85
CA TYR A 71 -3.34 -3.53 2.61
C TYR A 71 -3.98 -4.53 1.65
N ALA A 72 -5.26 -4.83 1.81
CA ALA A 72 -5.99 -5.75 0.93
C ALA A 72 -6.09 -5.25 -0.52
N VAL A 73 -6.22 -3.92 -0.73
CA VAL A 73 -6.13 -3.33 -2.08
C VAL A 73 -4.75 -3.56 -2.67
N ALA A 74 -3.69 -3.30 -1.90
CA ALA A 74 -2.32 -3.47 -2.35
C ALA A 74 -1.99 -4.94 -2.66
N GLU A 75 -2.45 -5.88 -1.86
CA GLU A 75 -2.30 -7.32 -2.07
C GLU A 75 -3.02 -7.80 -3.34
N THR A 76 -4.25 -7.31 -3.58
CA THR A 76 -4.98 -7.60 -4.82
C THR A 76 -4.25 -7.04 -6.04
N ALA A 77 -3.71 -5.84 -5.92
CA ALA A 77 -2.94 -5.19 -6.98
C ALA A 77 -1.63 -5.95 -7.25
N GLU A 78 -0.90 -6.34 -6.21
CA GLU A 78 0.34 -7.12 -6.32
C GLU A 78 0.13 -8.44 -7.06
N GLY A 79 -0.92 -9.20 -6.69
CA GLY A 79 -1.22 -10.47 -7.35
C GLY A 79 -1.52 -10.32 -8.85
N ALA A 80 -2.22 -9.25 -9.25
CA ALA A 80 -2.48 -8.99 -10.67
C ALA A 80 -1.22 -8.57 -11.45
N LEU A 81 -0.32 -7.79 -10.82
CA LEU A 81 0.95 -7.41 -11.42
C LEU A 81 1.90 -8.60 -11.54
N GLU A 82 1.89 -9.52 -10.59
CA GLU A 82 2.66 -10.76 -10.65
C GLU A 82 2.25 -11.60 -11.85
N GLU A 83 0.96 -11.87 -12.03
CA GLU A 83 0.43 -12.59 -13.19
C GLU A 83 0.77 -11.87 -14.50
N GLY A 84 0.63 -10.52 -14.54
CA GLY A 84 1.03 -9.72 -15.69
C GLY A 84 2.52 -9.86 -16.01
N SER A 85 3.40 -9.87 -15.00
CA SER A 85 4.84 -10.04 -15.18
C SER A 85 5.19 -11.44 -15.72
N GLU A 86 4.50 -12.49 -15.28
CA GLU A 86 4.70 -13.86 -15.80
C GLU A 86 4.32 -13.94 -17.28
N ILE A 87 3.21 -13.32 -17.68
CA ILE A 87 2.80 -13.26 -19.09
C ILE A 87 3.82 -12.50 -19.93
N LEU A 88 4.32 -11.35 -19.45
CA LEU A 88 5.33 -10.58 -20.15
C LEU A 88 6.65 -11.38 -20.32
N GLN A 89 7.06 -12.13 -19.31
CA GLN A 89 8.23 -13.03 -19.41
C GLN A 89 8.00 -14.12 -20.46
N ARG A 90 6.80 -14.64 -20.58
CA ARG A 90 6.44 -15.59 -21.64
C ARG A 90 6.48 -14.93 -23.01
N LEU A 91 5.92 -13.70 -23.15
CA LEU A 91 6.03 -12.91 -24.39
C LEU A 91 7.48 -12.67 -24.79
N ARG A 92 8.35 -12.32 -23.84
CA ARG A 92 9.79 -12.17 -24.07
C ARG A 92 10.43 -13.45 -24.59
N SER A 93 10.08 -14.58 -24.01
CA SER A 93 10.58 -15.90 -24.43
C SER A 93 10.18 -16.24 -25.85
N LEU A 94 8.92 -15.95 -26.24
CA LEU A 94 8.42 -16.15 -27.59
C LEU A 94 9.11 -15.21 -28.60
N SER A 95 9.32 -13.94 -28.22
CA SER A 95 10.04 -12.97 -29.05
C SER A 95 11.50 -13.38 -29.27
N LEU A 96 12.20 -13.86 -28.24
CA LEU A 96 13.54 -14.41 -28.36
C LEU A 96 13.58 -15.66 -29.27
N GLN A 97 12.58 -16.53 -29.17
CA GLN A 97 12.45 -17.69 -30.03
C GLN A 97 12.23 -17.26 -31.50
N ALA A 98 11.33 -16.29 -31.74
CA ALA A 98 11.03 -15.78 -33.07
C ALA A 98 12.21 -15.05 -33.71
N ALA A 99 13.04 -14.37 -32.92
CA ALA A 99 14.24 -13.66 -33.37
C ALA A 99 15.35 -14.64 -33.87
N ASN A 100 15.24 -15.94 -33.58
CA ASN A 100 16.21 -16.88 -34.03
C ASN A 100 16.08 -17.11 -35.56
N GLY A 101 17.19 -16.89 -36.30
CA GLY A 101 17.25 -17.04 -37.75
C GLY A 101 17.02 -18.46 -38.26
N SER A 102 16.96 -19.49 -37.39
CA SER A 102 16.64 -20.86 -37.78
C SER A 102 15.14 -21.12 -38.00
N ASN A 103 14.25 -20.20 -37.56
CA ASN A 103 12.81 -20.34 -37.71
C ASN A 103 12.36 -19.91 -39.11
N SER A 104 11.41 -20.65 -39.67
CA SER A 104 10.70 -20.24 -40.88
C SER A 104 9.65 -19.16 -40.59
N ASP A 105 9.15 -18.50 -41.63
CA ASP A 105 8.07 -17.50 -41.48
C ASP A 105 6.78 -18.15 -40.97
N ASP A 106 6.50 -19.41 -41.34
CA ASP A 106 5.35 -20.16 -40.81
C ASP A 106 5.48 -20.46 -39.31
N ASP A 107 6.73 -20.77 -38.85
CA ASP A 107 7.00 -20.94 -37.42
C ASP A 107 6.79 -19.64 -36.66
N ARG A 108 7.29 -18.51 -37.16
CA ARG A 108 7.08 -17.17 -36.56
C ARG A 108 5.62 -16.79 -36.54
N GLN A 109 4.86 -17.07 -37.59
CA GLN A 109 3.40 -16.83 -37.57
C GLN A 109 2.69 -17.67 -36.52
N SER A 110 3.13 -18.91 -36.30
CA SER A 110 2.57 -19.73 -35.22
C SER A 110 2.87 -19.18 -33.85
N LEU A 111 4.08 -18.65 -33.63
CA LEU A 111 4.43 -17.93 -32.38
C LEU A 111 3.64 -16.64 -32.22
N GLN A 112 3.39 -15.91 -33.32
CA GLN A 112 2.59 -14.67 -33.28
C GLN A 112 1.16 -14.93 -32.81
N LEU A 113 0.55 -16.05 -33.15
CA LEU A 113 -0.79 -16.41 -32.65
C LEU A 113 -0.79 -16.53 -31.10
N GLU A 114 0.26 -17.12 -30.51
CA GLU A 114 0.39 -17.19 -29.03
C GLU A 114 0.61 -15.79 -28.44
N VAL A 115 1.42 -14.95 -29.08
CA VAL A 115 1.64 -13.54 -28.64
C VAL A 115 0.32 -12.76 -28.60
N VAL A 116 -0.53 -12.90 -29.62
CA VAL A 116 -1.84 -12.23 -29.66
C VAL A 116 -2.73 -12.66 -28.48
N VAL A 117 -2.75 -13.95 -28.15
CA VAL A 117 -3.53 -14.47 -27.00
C VAL A 117 -2.98 -13.92 -25.67
N LEU A 118 -1.66 -13.93 -25.50
CA LEU A 118 -1.02 -13.45 -24.28
C LEU A 118 -1.18 -11.93 -24.09
N LYS A 119 -1.09 -11.13 -25.15
CA LYS A 119 -1.43 -9.69 -25.11
C LYS A 119 -2.87 -9.47 -24.65
N GLY A 120 -3.81 -10.25 -25.23
CA GLY A 120 -5.22 -10.21 -24.82
C GLY A 120 -5.41 -10.55 -23.35
N GLU A 121 -4.60 -11.44 -22.78
CA GLU A 121 -4.67 -11.81 -21.37
C GLU A 121 -4.14 -10.69 -20.45
N VAL A 122 -3.04 -10.00 -20.81
CA VAL A 122 -2.58 -8.80 -20.08
C VAL A 122 -3.66 -7.73 -20.07
N GLU A 123 -4.26 -7.44 -21.23
CA GLU A 123 -5.36 -6.48 -21.34
C GLU A 123 -6.58 -6.92 -20.51
N ARG A 124 -6.91 -8.21 -20.49
CA ARG A 124 -8.00 -8.76 -19.68
C ARG A 124 -7.73 -8.54 -18.19
N ILE A 125 -6.52 -8.86 -17.70
CA ILE A 125 -6.13 -8.64 -16.30
C ILE A 125 -6.28 -7.17 -15.94
N ALA A 126 -5.74 -6.27 -16.77
CA ALA A 126 -5.82 -4.83 -16.55
C ALA A 126 -7.28 -4.32 -16.43
N ARG A 127 -8.20 -4.87 -17.20
CA ARG A 127 -9.61 -4.45 -17.22
C ARG A 127 -10.48 -5.12 -16.17
N THR A 128 -10.16 -6.35 -15.77
CA THR A 128 -11.04 -7.14 -14.90
C THR A 128 -10.60 -7.13 -13.42
N THR A 129 -9.36 -6.73 -13.13
CA THR A 129 -8.89 -6.63 -11.75
C THR A 129 -9.60 -5.49 -11.03
N THR A 130 -10.48 -5.86 -10.10
CA THR A 130 -11.28 -4.91 -9.34
C THR A 130 -11.17 -5.16 -7.85
N PHE A 131 -11.31 -4.10 -7.07
CA PHE A 131 -11.49 -4.17 -5.62
C PHE A 131 -12.71 -3.35 -5.22
N ALA A 132 -13.65 -3.97 -4.51
CA ALA A 132 -14.93 -3.36 -4.13
C ALA A 132 -15.66 -2.66 -5.30
N GLY A 133 -15.61 -3.27 -6.50
CA GLY A 133 -16.26 -2.76 -7.72
C GLY A 133 -15.53 -1.60 -8.41
N LYS A 134 -14.30 -1.28 -8.00
CA LYS A 134 -13.44 -0.29 -8.68
C LYS A 134 -12.30 -1.00 -9.40
N ASN A 135 -12.10 -0.64 -10.67
CA ASN A 135 -10.97 -1.13 -11.44
C ASN A 135 -9.67 -0.58 -10.85
N LEU A 136 -8.62 -1.43 -10.81
CA LEU A 136 -7.34 -1.05 -10.25
C LEU A 136 -6.35 -0.57 -11.31
N PHE A 137 -6.40 -1.13 -12.55
CA PHE A 137 -5.35 -0.98 -13.56
C PHE A 137 -5.83 -0.45 -14.92
N ASP A 138 -7.05 0.05 -15.01
CA ASP A 138 -7.57 0.67 -16.24
C ASP A 138 -7.25 2.18 -16.36
N GLY A 139 -6.49 2.72 -15.41
CA GLY A 139 -6.16 4.14 -15.32
C GLY A 139 -7.16 4.97 -14.51
N SER A 140 -8.32 4.42 -14.15
CA SER A 140 -9.37 5.15 -13.42
C SER A 140 -9.12 5.24 -11.91
N TYR A 141 -8.29 4.35 -11.34
CA TYR A 141 -8.02 4.31 -9.90
C TYR A 141 -7.22 5.54 -9.44
N GLY A 142 -6.15 5.87 -10.14
CA GLY A 142 -5.26 6.99 -9.82
C GLY A 142 -4.66 6.90 -8.42
N SER A 143 -4.60 8.04 -7.72
CA SER A 143 -4.10 8.12 -6.34
C SER A 143 -5.26 8.12 -5.34
N LYS A 144 -5.21 7.24 -4.34
CA LYS A 144 -6.19 7.16 -3.24
C LYS A 144 -5.49 7.28 -1.90
N SER A 145 -6.03 8.14 -1.03
CA SER A 145 -5.54 8.34 0.33
C SER A 145 -6.34 7.51 1.32
N PHE A 146 -5.65 6.74 2.15
CA PHE A 146 -6.22 5.96 3.24
C PHE A 146 -5.91 6.66 4.56
N HIS A 147 -6.95 6.99 5.33
CA HIS A 147 -6.80 7.62 6.63
C HIS A 147 -6.46 6.58 7.69
N LEU A 148 -5.24 6.64 8.20
CA LEU A 148 -4.65 5.67 9.14
C LEU A 148 -4.40 6.26 10.53
N GLY A 149 -5.11 7.31 10.91
CA GLY A 149 -4.90 7.94 12.23
C GLY A 149 -6.07 8.80 12.66
N ALA A 150 -6.16 9.02 13.97
CA ALA A 150 -7.16 9.91 14.56
C ALA A 150 -6.96 11.38 14.17
N ASN A 151 -5.77 11.77 13.70
CA ASN A 151 -5.34 13.14 13.42
C ASN A 151 -5.06 13.40 11.93
N SER A 152 -5.90 12.87 11.04
CA SER A 152 -5.79 13.08 9.57
C SER A 152 -4.49 12.53 8.94
N ASN A 153 -3.76 11.66 9.63
CA ASN A 153 -2.64 10.96 9.03
C ASN A 153 -3.14 10.01 7.94
N SER A 154 -2.65 10.21 6.72
CA SER A 154 -3.03 9.39 5.57
C SER A 154 -1.81 8.87 4.84
N ILE A 155 -1.94 7.69 4.25
CA ILE A 155 -0.98 7.13 3.30
C ILE A 155 -1.69 7.03 1.96
N SER A 156 -1.04 7.49 0.90
CA SER A 156 -1.58 7.40 -0.46
C SER A 156 -1.01 6.19 -1.19
N LEU A 157 -1.87 5.49 -1.90
CA LEU A 157 -1.54 4.47 -2.89
C LEU A 157 -1.89 5.01 -4.27
N GLN A 158 -0.93 4.96 -5.17
CA GLN A 158 -1.13 5.29 -6.57
C GLN A 158 -1.02 4.01 -7.39
N LEU A 159 -2.05 3.71 -8.16
CA LEU A 159 -2.04 2.62 -9.12
C LEU A 159 -2.09 3.23 -10.53
N LYS A 160 -1.17 2.80 -11.37
CA LYS A 160 -1.04 3.26 -12.74
C LYS A 160 -1.76 2.31 -13.69
N ASN A 161 -1.98 2.77 -14.90
CA ASN A 161 -2.61 1.98 -15.95
C ASN A 161 -1.67 0.86 -16.43
N MET A 162 -2.19 -0.36 -16.61
CA MET A 162 -1.43 -1.53 -17.05
C MET A 162 -1.94 -2.05 -18.41
N ARG A 163 -2.80 -1.30 -19.09
CA ARG A 163 -3.35 -1.71 -20.38
C ARG A 163 -2.28 -1.72 -21.47
N THR A 164 -2.42 -2.60 -22.45
CA THR A 164 -1.40 -2.87 -23.47
C THR A 164 -1.06 -1.67 -24.36
N HIS A 165 -1.97 -0.70 -24.49
CA HIS A 165 -1.78 0.51 -25.29
C HIS A 165 -1.16 1.70 -24.54
N VAL A 166 -0.71 1.49 -23.27
CA VAL A 166 -0.14 2.57 -22.46
C VAL A 166 1.26 2.92 -22.97
N PRO A 167 1.53 4.20 -23.27
CA PRO A 167 2.82 4.65 -23.80
C PRO A 167 4.01 4.32 -22.88
N GLU A 168 3.79 4.35 -21.56
CA GLU A 168 4.82 4.07 -20.55
C GLU A 168 5.27 2.60 -20.56
N MET A 169 4.48 1.69 -21.14
CA MET A 169 4.84 0.28 -21.36
C MET A 169 5.50 0.05 -22.72
N GLY A 170 5.83 1.11 -23.45
CA GLY A 170 6.42 1.09 -24.76
C GLY A 170 7.47 2.17 -24.93
N GLY A 171 7.69 2.59 -26.17
CA GLY A 171 8.67 3.61 -26.48
C GLY A 171 8.56 4.08 -27.93
N TYR A 172 9.58 4.78 -28.38
CA TYR A 172 9.65 5.30 -29.74
C TYR A 172 10.52 4.40 -30.60
N HIS A 173 10.02 4.15 -31.80
CA HIS A 173 10.69 3.37 -32.84
C HIS A 173 11.15 4.28 -33.98
N TYR A 174 12.37 4.06 -34.45
CA TYR A 174 12.99 4.76 -35.58
C TYR A 174 13.53 3.71 -36.55
N LEU A 175 13.33 3.94 -37.82
CA LEU A 175 13.75 3.02 -38.87
C LEU A 175 14.52 3.78 -39.95
N ALA A 176 15.62 3.23 -40.42
CA ALA A 176 16.32 3.75 -41.59
C ALA A 176 15.39 3.76 -42.82
N SER A 177 15.37 4.85 -43.56
CA SER A 177 14.47 5.03 -44.73
C SER A 177 14.83 4.05 -45.86
N GLU A 178 16.10 3.78 -46.05
CA GLU A 178 16.60 2.91 -47.12
C GLU A 178 17.15 1.58 -46.59
N SER A 179 16.97 0.51 -47.37
CA SER A 179 17.65 -0.76 -47.15
C SER A 179 19.06 -0.68 -47.74
N VAL A 180 20.00 -1.33 -47.08
CA VAL A 180 21.38 -1.38 -47.56
C VAL A 180 21.70 -2.72 -48.17
N ASP A 181 22.67 -2.74 -49.14
CA ASP A 181 23.13 -3.95 -49.77
C ASP A 181 23.91 -4.85 -48.78
N ASP A 182 24.09 -6.15 -49.14
CA ASP A 182 24.83 -7.13 -48.35
C ASP A 182 26.28 -6.73 -48.09
N ASP A 183 26.87 -5.98 -49.02
CA ASP A 183 28.26 -5.53 -48.98
C ASP A 183 28.45 -4.18 -48.27
N TRP A 184 27.37 -3.60 -47.78
CA TRP A 184 27.44 -2.29 -47.11
C TRP A 184 28.33 -2.34 -45.87
N GLN A 185 29.21 -1.37 -45.75
CA GLN A 185 30.10 -1.16 -44.61
C GLN A 185 30.20 0.32 -44.27
N VAL A 186 30.41 0.59 -42.98
CA VAL A 186 30.66 1.95 -42.50
C VAL A 186 31.81 2.61 -43.22
N ASP A 187 31.58 3.72 -43.89
CA ASP A 187 32.64 4.48 -44.55
C ASP A 187 33.42 5.33 -43.51
N LYS A 188 34.59 5.79 -43.90
CA LYS A 188 35.47 6.62 -43.08
C LYS A 188 34.85 7.99 -42.72
N GLU A 189 33.93 8.48 -43.56
CA GLU A 189 33.24 9.75 -43.39
C GLU A 189 31.94 9.62 -42.59
N SER A 190 31.28 8.46 -42.65
CA SER A 190 29.95 8.18 -42.04
C SER A 190 30.04 7.42 -40.71
N ARG A 191 30.91 7.89 -39.78
CA ARG A 191 31.25 7.17 -38.53
C ARG A 191 30.55 7.72 -37.29
N GLN A 192 29.91 8.85 -37.36
CA GLN A 192 29.39 9.50 -36.17
C GLN A 192 27.88 9.36 -36.10
N LEU A 193 27.41 8.92 -34.95
CA LEU A 193 26.01 8.89 -34.59
C LEU A 193 25.84 9.56 -33.22
N SER A 194 24.88 10.42 -33.11
CA SER A 194 24.56 11.11 -31.86
C SER A 194 23.07 11.05 -31.59
N PHE A 195 22.71 10.56 -30.41
CA PHE A 195 21.33 10.58 -29.90
C PHE A 195 21.22 11.70 -28.88
N THR A 196 20.28 12.63 -29.10
CA THR A 196 19.95 13.65 -28.14
C THR A 196 18.49 13.52 -27.74
N PHE A 197 18.22 13.56 -26.45
CA PHE A 197 16.89 13.40 -25.90
C PHE A 197 16.77 14.12 -24.57
N ARG A 198 15.54 14.39 -24.17
CA ARG A 198 15.22 14.87 -22.84
C ARG A 198 14.83 13.69 -21.96
N ASP A 199 15.46 13.55 -20.80
CA ASP A 199 15.12 12.48 -19.86
C ASP A 199 13.85 12.79 -19.07
N SER A 200 13.43 11.82 -18.23
CA SER A 200 12.23 11.95 -17.40
C SER A 200 12.33 13.02 -16.30
N GLU A 201 13.55 13.52 -15.99
CA GLU A 201 13.80 14.61 -15.05
C GLU A 201 13.78 15.98 -15.75
N GLY A 202 13.74 15.98 -17.09
CA GLY A 202 13.67 17.17 -17.95
C GLY A 202 15.04 17.67 -18.38
N ASP A 203 16.10 16.91 -18.13
CA ASP A 203 17.48 17.25 -18.50
C ASP A 203 17.80 16.78 -19.93
N ASP A 204 18.50 17.60 -20.68
CA ASP A 204 18.94 17.25 -22.03
C ASP A 204 20.17 16.35 -21.98
N GLN A 205 20.03 15.13 -22.48
CA GLN A 205 21.06 14.10 -22.57
C GLN A 205 21.60 13.99 -24.01
N SER A 206 22.88 13.61 -24.15
CA SER A 206 23.51 13.38 -25.44
C SER A 206 24.45 12.18 -25.37
N ILE A 207 24.18 11.19 -26.21
CA ILE A 207 25.02 9.99 -26.40
C ILE A 207 25.68 10.09 -27.76
N LYS A 208 27.01 10.09 -27.79
CA LYS A 208 27.79 10.14 -29.02
C LYS A 208 28.54 8.83 -29.22
N ILE A 209 28.34 8.22 -30.37
CA ILE A 209 28.93 6.95 -30.75
C ILE A 209 29.80 7.15 -31.99
N SER A 210 31.01 6.61 -31.95
CA SER A 210 31.93 6.65 -33.08
C SER A 210 32.18 5.22 -33.56
N LEU A 211 31.64 4.93 -34.73
CA LEU A 211 31.70 3.60 -35.36
C LEU A 211 33.08 3.34 -35.99
N LYS A 212 33.39 2.08 -36.26
CA LYS A 212 34.63 1.69 -36.91
C LYS A 212 34.39 1.57 -38.42
N PRO A 213 35.28 2.12 -39.27
CA PRO A 213 35.19 1.93 -40.69
C PRO A 213 35.32 0.44 -41.04
N GLY A 214 34.45 -0.04 -41.89
CA GLY A 214 34.41 -1.44 -42.32
C GLY A 214 33.49 -2.34 -41.51
N ASP A 215 32.84 -1.84 -40.45
CA ASP A 215 31.82 -2.59 -39.71
C ASP A 215 30.58 -2.81 -40.59
N SER A 216 29.99 -4.01 -40.55
CA SER A 216 28.72 -4.35 -41.18
C SER A 216 27.55 -3.73 -40.39
N LEU A 217 26.33 -3.75 -40.95
CA LEU A 217 25.14 -3.22 -40.30
C LEU A 217 24.84 -3.90 -38.94
N GLU A 218 25.04 -5.23 -38.89
CA GLU A 218 24.86 -6.04 -37.68
C GLU A 218 25.91 -5.73 -36.62
N GLU A 219 27.17 -5.48 -37.05
CA GLU A 219 28.24 -5.07 -36.14
C GLU A 219 27.98 -3.66 -35.60
N VAL A 220 27.45 -2.75 -36.42
CA VAL A 220 27.01 -1.41 -35.98
C VAL A 220 25.94 -1.53 -34.92
N ALA A 221 24.87 -2.31 -35.13
CA ALA A 221 23.82 -2.52 -34.15
C ALA A 221 24.38 -3.10 -32.85
N THR A 222 25.22 -4.13 -32.94
CA THR A 222 25.86 -4.76 -31.77
C THR A 222 26.76 -3.77 -31.03
N TYR A 223 27.53 -2.96 -31.77
CA TYR A 223 28.42 -1.95 -31.17
C TYR A 223 27.65 -0.87 -30.43
N ILE A 224 26.54 -0.34 -31.01
CA ILE A 224 25.66 0.63 -30.36
C ILE A 224 25.13 0.08 -29.04
N ASN A 225 24.60 -1.15 -29.04
CA ASN A 225 24.07 -1.83 -27.84
C ASN A 225 25.14 -2.06 -26.77
N SER A 226 26.41 -2.23 -27.17
CA SER A 226 27.53 -2.43 -26.23
C SER A 226 28.01 -1.14 -25.54
N GLN A 227 27.80 0.03 -26.15
CA GLN A 227 28.29 1.31 -25.65
C GLN A 227 27.34 2.00 -24.69
N GLN A 228 26.07 1.68 -24.75
CA GLN A 228 25.04 2.32 -23.96
C GLN A 228 23.83 1.37 -23.80
N ASN A 229 22.90 1.69 -22.89
CA ASN A 229 21.75 0.87 -22.54
C ASN A 229 20.41 1.63 -22.60
N VAL A 230 20.41 2.79 -23.27
CA VAL A 230 19.21 3.65 -23.38
C VAL A 230 18.49 3.42 -24.72
N VAL A 231 19.28 3.28 -25.79
CA VAL A 231 18.77 3.04 -27.15
C VAL A 231 19.12 1.61 -27.55
N GLU A 232 18.13 0.82 -27.90
CA GLU A 232 18.33 -0.52 -28.45
C GLU A 232 18.35 -0.43 -29.96
N SER A 233 19.33 -1.09 -30.58
CA SER A 233 19.49 -1.13 -32.02
C SER A 233 19.43 -2.55 -32.53
N SER A 234 18.80 -2.73 -33.68
CA SER A 234 18.70 -4.00 -34.35
C SER A 234 18.57 -3.83 -35.89
N VAL A 235 18.65 -4.91 -36.61
CA VAL A 235 18.57 -4.91 -38.09
C VAL A 235 17.33 -5.65 -38.53
N THR A 236 16.54 -5.06 -39.41
CA THR A 236 15.35 -5.70 -39.98
C THR A 236 15.72 -6.71 -41.07
N ASP A 237 14.77 -7.58 -41.45
CA ASP A 237 14.92 -8.54 -42.55
C ASP A 237 15.22 -7.86 -43.90
N ASP A 238 14.73 -6.63 -44.08
CA ASP A 238 15.01 -5.79 -45.25
C ASP A 238 16.36 -5.06 -45.18
N ARG A 239 17.22 -5.45 -44.21
CA ARG A 239 18.53 -4.81 -43.96
C ARG A 239 18.48 -3.34 -43.73
N ARG A 240 17.55 -2.90 -42.87
CA ARG A 240 17.48 -1.56 -42.36
C ARG A 240 17.82 -1.51 -40.88
N LEU A 241 18.59 -0.51 -40.47
CA LEU A 241 18.91 -0.30 -39.08
C LEU A 241 17.69 0.33 -38.40
N GLN A 242 17.32 -0.23 -37.27
CA GLN A 242 16.21 0.30 -36.43
C GLN A 242 16.69 0.59 -35.03
N PHE A 243 16.09 1.64 -34.43
CA PHE A 243 16.35 2.03 -33.04
C PHE A 243 15.05 2.03 -32.26
N TYR A 244 15.15 1.61 -31.01
CA TYR A 244 14.08 1.71 -30.05
C TYR A 244 14.60 2.41 -28.79
N VAL A 245 13.79 3.30 -28.25
CA VAL A 245 14.03 3.94 -26.95
C VAL A 245 12.77 3.86 -26.10
N ALA A 246 12.92 3.36 -24.88
CA ALA A 246 11.82 3.28 -23.94
C ALA A 246 11.32 4.67 -23.54
N ASN A 247 10.01 4.85 -23.48
CA ASN A 247 9.37 6.12 -23.09
C ASN A 247 9.85 6.67 -21.74
N ARG A 248 10.24 5.78 -20.81
CA ARG A 248 10.82 6.16 -19.52
C ARG A 248 12.17 6.87 -19.62
N HIS A 249 12.95 6.61 -20.68
CA HIS A 249 14.26 7.22 -20.90
C HIS A 249 14.15 8.50 -21.73
N ALA A 250 13.26 8.51 -22.73
CA ALA A 250 13.04 9.63 -23.62
C ALA A 250 11.55 9.83 -23.87
N PRO A 251 10.83 10.53 -22.96
CA PRO A 251 9.38 10.75 -23.09
C PRO A 251 8.98 11.49 -24.38
N ASP A 252 9.85 12.33 -24.90
CA ASP A 252 9.65 13.12 -26.12
C ASP A 252 10.29 12.46 -27.35
N GLY A 253 10.86 11.24 -27.21
CA GLY A 253 11.59 10.55 -28.26
C GLY A 253 13.05 11.00 -28.41
N LEU A 254 13.70 10.53 -29.48
CA LEU A 254 15.10 10.85 -29.81
C LEU A 254 15.18 11.85 -30.97
N ASN A 255 16.19 12.72 -30.88
CA ASN A 255 16.71 13.41 -32.05
C ASN A 255 18.03 12.72 -32.46
N ILE A 256 18.02 12.10 -33.63
CA ILE A 256 19.17 11.38 -34.20
C ILE A 256 19.93 12.34 -35.09
N SER A 257 21.26 12.37 -35.00
CA SER A 257 22.11 13.26 -35.79
C SER A 257 23.50 12.63 -35.98
N GLY A 258 24.22 13.10 -36.98
CA GLY A 258 25.58 12.64 -37.24
C GLY A 258 25.79 12.29 -38.70
N SER A 259 26.99 11.82 -39.06
CA SER A 259 27.30 11.52 -40.47
C SER A 259 26.60 10.23 -40.95
N LEU A 260 26.36 9.27 -40.05
CA LEU A 260 25.60 8.06 -40.38
C LEU A 260 24.12 8.34 -40.62
N GLU A 261 23.55 9.29 -39.87
CA GLU A 261 22.16 9.72 -40.05
C GLU A 261 21.96 10.34 -41.45
N GLY A 262 22.90 11.15 -41.90
CA GLY A 262 22.85 11.73 -43.27
C GLY A 262 22.97 10.70 -44.40
N GLU A 263 23.45 9.47 -44.14
CA GLU A 263 23.54 8.38 -45.10
C GLU A 263 22.29 7.46 -45.05
N LEU A 264 21.82 7.10 -43.87
CA LEU A 264 20.76 6.11 -43.71
C LEU A 264 19.35 6.74 -43.51
N ASP A 265 19.29 8.04 -43.18
CA ASP A 265 18.07 8.82 -42.96
C ASP A 265 17.05 8.08 -42.07
N PHE A 266 17.04 8.40 -40.78
CA PHE A 266 16.19 7.71 -39.81
C PHE A 266 14.85 8.41 -39.61
N GLU A 267 13.78 7.77 -40.02
CA GLU A 267 12.43 8.26 -39.85
C GLU A 267 11.79 7.73 -38.55
N PRO A 268 11.12 8.62 -37.77
CA PRO A 268 10.34 8.17 -36.62
C PRO A 268 9.10 7.40 -37.09
N GLN A 269 8.97 6.17 -36.67
CA GLN A 269 7.79 5.34 -36.95
C GLN A 269 6.65 5.60 -35.94
N GLY A 270 6.94 6.35 -34.90
CA GLY A 270 5.99 6.68 -33.83
C GLY A 270 6.23 5.90 -32.53
N GLN A 271 5.21 5.95 -31.67
CA GLN A 271 5.23 5.15 -30.44
C GLN A 271 4.78 3.73 -30.71
N VAL A 272 5.54 2.77 -30.19
CA VAL A 272 5.23 1.33 -30.22
C VAL A 272 4.92 0.88 -28.80
N THR A 273 3.78 0.21 -28.63
CA THR A 273 3.30 -0.32 -27.36
C THR A 273 3.14 -1.85 -27.43
N LEU A 274 2.80 -2.47 -26.30
CA LEU A 274 2.53 -3.92 -26.28
C LEU A 274 1.40 -4.33 -27.25
N ASP A 275 0.46 -3.43 -27.54
CA ASP A 275 -0.66 -3.73 -28.45
C ASP A 275 -0.21 -3.93 -29.91
N GLU A 276 0.89 -3.30 -30.28
CA GLU A 276 1.44 -3.31 -31.65
C GLU A 276 2.52 -4.37 -31.88
N LEU A 277 2.78 -5.26 -30.88
CA LEU A 277 3.80 -6.29 -31.01
C LEU A 277 3.54 -7.23 -32.20
N ASP A 278 4.53 -7.34 -33.06
CA ASP A 278 4.58 -8.26 -34.19
C ASP A 278 5.94 -8.98 -34.20
N ILE A 279 5.92 -10.31 -34.07
CA ILE A 279 7.10 -11.17 -34.10
C ILE A 279 7.17 -12.04 -35.36
N SER A 280 6.40 -11.71 -36.39
CA SER A 280 6.34 -12.45 -37.63
C SER A 280 7.61 -12.32 -38.50
N SER A 281 8.46 -11.33 -38.17
CA SER A 281 9.76 -11.07 -38.77
C SER A 281 10.90 -11.09 -37.73
N VAL A 282 12.15 -11.23 -38.12
CA VAL A 282 13.29 -11.19 -37.18
C VAL A 282 13.43 -9.80 -36.59
N GLY A 283 13.33 -8.74 -37.41
CA GLY A 283 13.42 -7.37 -36.96
C GLY A 283 12.26 -6.99 -36.01
N GLY A 284 11.04 -7.43 -36.34
CA GLY A 284 9.89 -7.27 -35.46
C GLY A 284 10.04 -7.99 -34.13
N ALA A 285 10.58 -9.22 -34.15
CA ALA A 285 10.86 -9.99 -32.94
C ALA A 285 11.91 -9.31 -32.03
N GLN A 286 12.95 -8.72 -32.63
CA GLN A 286 13.97 -7.96 -31.88
C GLN A 286 13.38 -6.69 -31.25
N LEU A 287 12.55 -5.95 -32.01
CA LEU A 287 11.81 -4.81 -31.48
C LEU A 287 10.87 -5.23 -30.35
N ALA A 288 10.18 -6.36 -30.51
CA ALA A 288 9.27 -6.88 -29.52
C ALA A 288 9.98 -7.23 -28.20
N ILE A 289 11.23 -7.73 -28.23
CA ILE A 289 12.04 -7.95 -27.01
C ILE A 289 12.22 -6.63 -26.26
N ALA A 290 12.61 -5.56 -26.96
CA ALA A 290 12.84 -4.24 -26.38
C ALA A 290 11.58 -3.66 -25.74
N VAL A 291 10.44 -3.75 -26.43
CA VAL A 291 9.14 -3.29 -25.93
C VAL A 291 8.70 -4.09 -24.70
N VAL A 292 8.82 -5.42 -24.76
CA VAL A 292 8.45 -6.30 -23.64
C VAL A 292 9.36 -6.07 -22.44
N ASP A 293 10.68 -5.88 -22.63
CA ASP A 293 11.61 -5.56 -21.55
C ASP A 293 11.25 -4.21 -20.88
N THR A 294 10.81 -3.22 -21.67
CA THR A 294 10.29 -1.95 -21.16
C THR A 294 9.03 -2.16 -20.30
N ALA A 295 8.11 -2.99 -20.78
CA ALA A 295 6.88 -3.31 -20.06
C ALA A 295 7.13 -4.08 -18.75
N ILE A 296 8.07 -5.05 -18.75
CA ILE A 296 8.48 -5.76 -17.54
C ILE A 296 9.02 -4.78 -16.51
N GLN A 297 9.91 -3.88 -16.91
CA GLN A 297 10.49 -2.89 -16.01
C GLN A 297 9.45 -1.90 -15.47
N TYR A 298 8.44 -1.56 -16.28
CA TYR A 298 7.30 -0.76 -15.83
C TYR A 298 6.50 -1.48 -14.74
N LEU A 299 6.15 -2.75 -14.94
CA LEU A 299 5.44 -3.54 -13.94
C LEU A 299 6.28 -3.73 -12.67
N ASP A 300 7.58 -4.04 -12.80
CA ASP A 300 8.48 -4.24 -11.66
C ASP A 300 8.63 -2.96 -10.81
N SER A 301 8.68 -1.79 -11.46
CA SER A 301 8.67 -0.50 -10.76
C SER A 301 7.39 -0.34 -9.93
N HIS A 302 6.23 -0.71 -10.49
CA HIS A 302 4.95 -0.63 -9.77
C HIS A 302 4.87 -1.63 -8.63
N ARG A 303 5.36 -2.86 -8.82
CA ARG A 303 5.46 -3.85 -7.75
C ARG A 303 6.33 -3.35 -6.60
N SER A 304 7.43 -2.69 -6.91
CA SER A 304 8.29 -2.08 -5.90
C SER A 304 7.58 -0.94 -5.13
N GLU A 305 6.83 -0.09 -5.82
CA GLU A 305 6.01 0.97 -5.20
C GLU A 305 4.94 0.38 -4.26
N ILE A 306 4.24 -0.69 -4.71
CA ILE A 306 3.23 -1.38 -3.92
C ILE A 306 3.86 -2.08 -2.72
N GLY A 307 4.98 -2.78 -2.88
CA GLY A 307 5.69 -3.42 -1.78
C GLY A 307 6.17 -2.40 -0.72
N SER A 308 6.67 -1.26 -1.16
CA SER A 308 7.00 -0.15 -0.24
C SER A 308 5.77 0.39 0.49
N PHE A 309 4.62 0.49 -0.19
CA PHE A 309 3.36 0.88 0.43
C PHE A 309 2.90 -0.15 1.46
N GLN A 310 2.94 -1.45 1.14
CA GLN A 310 2.59 -2.55 2.06
C GLN A 310 3.43 -2.51 3.33
N ASN A 311 4.76 -2.39 3.21
CA ASN A 311 5.67 -2.28 4.35
C ASN A 311 5.34 -1.05 5.24
N ARG A 312 5.00 0.08 4.64
CA ARG A 312 4.60 1.28 5.38
C ARG A 312 3.27 1.11 6.11
N VAL A 313 2.30 0.45 5.48
CA VAL A 313 1.00 0.17 6.09
C VAL A 313 1.17 -0.82 7.24
N GLU A 314 1.95 -1.88 7.08
CA GLU A 314 2.25 -2.87 8.10
C GLU A 314 2.91 -2.24 9.33
N GLY A 315 3.97 -1.46 9.13
CA GLY A 315 4.61 -0.72 10.23
C GLY A 315 3.67 0.28 10.91
N THR A 316 2.72 0.86 10.16
CA THR A 316 1.69 1.72 10.74
C THR A 316 0.69 0.91 11.57
N MET A 317 0.25 -0.25 11.10
CA MET A 317 -0.65 -1.15 11.83
C MET A 317 -0.03 -1.59 13.16
N ASP A 318 1.24 -1.98 13.18
CA ASP A 318 1.96 -2.38 14.40
C ASP A 318 2.03 -1.23 15.41
N ASN A 319 2.31 -0.03 14.94
CA ASN A 319 2.32 1.17 15.78
C ASN A 319 0.93 1.48 16.33
N LEU A 320 -0.12 1.46 15.49
CA LEU A 320 -1.51 1.68 15.91
C LEU A 320 -1.96 0.65 16.95
N GLN A 321 -1.61 -0.63 16.78
CA GLN A 321 -1.91 -1.68 17.74
C GLN A 321 -1.20 -1.44 19.08
N SER A 322 0.06 -1.00 19.04
CA SER A 322 0.82 -0.67 20.24
C SER A 322 0.19 0.52 21.00
N ILE A 323 -0.16 1.58 20.27
CA ILE A 323 -0.86 2.73 20.84
C ILE A 323 -2.22 2.32 21.40
N ASN A 324 -3.01 1.51 20.68
CA ASN A 324 -4.32 1.05 21.11
C ASN A 324 -4.25 0.25 22.41
N ARG A 325 -3.26 -0.65 22.56
CA ARG A 325 -3.01 -1.38 23.81
C ARG A 325 -2.69 -0.44 24.97
N ASN A 326 -1.78 0.52 24.77
CA ASN A 326 -1.38 1.47 25.80
C ASN A 326 -2.53 2.39 26.23
N VAL A 327 -3.34 2.86 25.27
CA VAL A 327 -4.51 3.69 25.53
C VAL A 327 -5.58 2.90 26.27
N THR A 328 -5.84 1.65 25.87
CA THR A 328 -6.79 0.75 26.52
C THR A 328 -6.36 0.43 27.93
N GLU A 329 -5.08 0.14 28.17
CA GLU A 329 -4.53 -0.09 29.52
C GLU A 329 -4.68 1.18 30.38
N SER A 330 -4.34 2.33 29.85
CA SER A 330 -4.47 3.62 30.56
C SER A 330 -5.93 3.93 30.91
N LYS A 331 -6.85 3.64 29.99
CA LYS A 331 -8.30 3.75 30.22
C LYS A 331 -8.74 2.81 31.34
N GLY A 332 -8.30 1.54 31.33
CA GLY A 332 -8.61 0.56 32.37
C GLY A 332 -8.13 0.99 33.75
N ARG A 333 -6.90 1.49 33.86
CA ARG A 333 -6.37 2.02 35.13
C ARG A 333 -7.20 3.17 35.72
N ILE A 334 -7.83 3.97 34.89
CA ILE A 334 -8.68 5.11 35.31
C ILE A 334 -10.10 4.65 35.60
N TRP A 335 -10.68 3.85 34.71
CA TRP A 335 -12.10 3.56 34.69
C TRP A 335 -12.50 2.26 35.39
N ASP A 336 -11.67 1.20 35.29
CA ASP A 336 -12.06 -0.13 35.76
C ASP A 336 -11.96 -0.27 37.28
N THR A 337 -12.83 -1.12 37.82
CA THR A 337 -12.82 -1.50 39.23
C THR A 337 -11.87 -2.67 39.46
N ASP A 338 -10.98 -2.54 40.47
CA ASP A 338 -10.26 -3.68 41.05
C ASP A 338 -11.27 -4.56 41.77
N PHE A 339 -11.62 -5.69 41.15
CA PHE A 339 -12.63 -6.61 41.66
C PHE A 339 -12.26 -7.22 43.04
N ALA A 340 -10.99 -7.51 43.28
CA ALA A 340 -10.53 -8.09 44.53
C ALA A 340 -10.68 -7.09 45.69
N LYS A 341 -10.27 -5.84 45.45
CA LYS A 341 -10.41 -4.73 46.42
C LYS A 341 -11.87 -4.38 46.69
N ALA A 342 -12.67 -4.31 45.63
CA ALA A 342 -14.10 -3.99 45.71
C ALA A 342 -14.89 -5.09 46.43
N SER A 343 -14.60 -6.39 46.14
CA SER A 343 -15.24 -7.52 46.86
C SER A 343 -14.92 -7.51 48.33
N THR A 344 -13.65 -7.25 48.71
CA THR A 344 -13.24 -7.13 50.10
C THR A 344 -13.95 -5.96 50.82
N ALA A 345 -14.05 -4.82 50.12
CA ALA A 345 -14.78 -3.63 50.62
C ALA A 345 -16.27 -3.93 50.81
N LEU A 346 -16.90 -4.68 49.89
CA LEU A 346 -18.31 -5.08 49.98
C LEU A 346 -18.56 -5.92 51.22
N VAL A 347 -17.74 -7.00 51.41
CA VAL A 347 -17.89 -7.86 52.59
C VAL A 347 -17.69 -7.09 53.88
N LYS A 348 -16.68 -6.23 53.96
CA LYS A 348 -16.45 -5.35 55.11
C LYS A 348 -17.63 -4.47 55.39
N SER A 349 -18.20 -3.82 54.35
CA SER A 349 -19.35 -2.92 54.50
C SER A 349 -20.63 -3.65 54.89
N GLN A 350 -20.84 -4.89 54.42
CA GLN A 350 -21.95 -5.74 54.81
C GLN A 350 -21.82 -6.16 56.29
N VAL A 351 -20.62 -6.55 56.74
CA VAL A 351 -20.39 -6.88 58.16
C VAL A 351 -20.60 -5.69 59.07
N LEU A 352 -20.12 -4.48 58.63
CA LEU A 352 -20.37 -3.24 59.34
C LEU A 352 -21.87 -2.87 59.40
N GLN A 353 -22.60 -3.08 58.34
CA GLN A 353 -24.04 -2.86 58.29
C GLN A 353 -24.78 -3.77 59.26
N GLN A 354 -24.44 -5.04 59.31
CA GLN A 354 -25.01 -6.00 60.26
C GLN A 354 -24.68 -5.64 61.71
N ALA A 355 -23.42 -5.31 61.98
CA ALA A 355 -22.95 -4.95 63.33
C ALA A 355 -23.61 -3.64 63.81
N THR A 356 -23.70 -2.62 62.94
CA THR A 356 -24.34 -1.35 63.26
C THR A 356 -25.87 -1.46 63.43
N SER A 357 -26.51 -2.38 62.72
CA SER A 357 -27.94 -2.66 62.90
C SER A 357 -28.19 -3.31 64.25
N ALA A 358 -27.33 -4.26 64.69
CA ALA A 358 -27.42 -4.85 66.02
C ALA A 358 -27.19 -3.81 67.15
N LEU A 359 -26.15 -2.95 66.98
CA LEU A 359 -25.88 -1.86 67.89
C LEU A 359 -27.01 -0.85 67.99
N LEU A 360 -27.68 -0.55 66.86
CA LEU A 360 -28.87 0.32 66.86
C LEU A 360 -30.01 -0.32 67.63
N ALA A 361 -30.25 -1.62 67.49
CA ALA A 361 -31.27 -2.33 68.23
C ALA A 361 -30.99 -2.28 69.75
N GLN A 362 -29.72 -2.51 70.15
CA GLN A 362 -29.31 -2.43 71.55
C GLN A 362 -29.41 -0.99 72.09
N ALA A 363 -28.99 0.00 71.34
CA ALA A 363 -29.08 1.41 71.73
C ALA A 363 -30.53 1.88 71.91
N LYS A 364 -31.47 1.34 71.13
CA LYS A 364 -32.90 1.62 71.30
C LYS A 364 -33.51 1.00 72.57
N GLN A 365 -32.98 -0.09 73.07
CA GLN A 365 -33.43 -0.75 74.31
C GLN A 365 -32.85 -0.11 75.58
N ALA A 366 -31.70 0.54 75.53
CA ALA A 366 -30.99 1.11 76.66
C ALA A 366 -31.82 2.11 77.52
N PRO A 367 -32.65 3.00 76.94
CA PRO A 367 -33.51 3.86 77.74
C PRO A 367 -34.63 3.13 78.52
N GLY A 368 -35.14 2.03 77.90
CA GLY A 368 -36.17 1.19 78.55
C GLY A 368 -35.65 0.43 79.77
N SER A 369 -34.43 -0.07 79.74
CA SER A 369 -33.81 -0.71 80.92
C SER A 369 -33.48 0.28 82.01
N ALA A 370 -33.19 1.57 81.74
CA ALA A 370 -32.97 2.60 82.71
C ALA A 370 -34.28 3.01 83.38
N ILE A 371 -35.41 3.00 82.69
CA ILE A 371 -36.74 3.21 83.25
C ILE A 371 -37.15 2.09 84.18
N GLY A 372 -36.84 0.81 83.81
CA GLY A 372 -37.14 -0.36 84.67
C GLY A 372 -36.30 -0.45 85.97
N LEU A 373 -35.18 0.27 86.04
CA LEU A 373 -34.39 0.40 87.27
C LEU A 373 -34.84 1.56 88.18
N LEU A 374 -35.71 2.47 87.67
CA LEU A 374 -36.24 3.64 88.39
C LEU A 374 -37.70 3.43 88.78
N SER A 375 -38.36 2.42 88.37
CA SER A 375 -39.67 1.94 88.73
C SER A 375 -39.59 0.81 89.75
#